data_2ad281e21bbd75889261c8280156cbbd
#
_entry.id   2ad281e21bbd75889261c8280156cbbd
#
_cell.length_a   1.000
_cell.length_b   1.000
_cell.length_c   1.000
_cell.angle_alpha   90.00
_cell.angle_beta   90.00
_cell.angle_gamma   90.00
#
_symmetry.space_group_name_H-M   'P 1'
#
loop_
_entity.id
_entity.type
_entity.pdbx_description
1 polymer ?
#
loop_
_entity_poly.entity_id
_entity_poly.type
_entity_poly.pdbx_seq_one_letter_code
_entity_poly.pdbx_strand_id
1 'polypeptide(L)'
;AVSIIDPFEVYHKATAFIPPITNGTQLYSNAGIAKNYAYDSVVIGSSMTENFRPSQLNRLFGGQFVKLCVNGGSSFDHKQMMELAFSTHDVRRVLYGIDLDALTYFYKTPNHETPNYLYDDDLLNDVAYWFNAGVLAKYIPQCLMTLGQSDPDQVDTMYRWSDLFTYGKDAVLPGYTFSTRRVEQRDAGEKPTLSYQFQMNVQHNFLPYIEQHPD
;
A
#
# COMPACT_ATOMS: atom_id res chain seq x y z
N ALA A 1 -15.82 -15.58 14.44
CA ALA A 1 -16.34 -14.24 14.16
C ALA A 1 -15.47 -13.53 13.12
N VAL A 2 -14.15 -13.44 13.33
CA VAL A 2 -13.25 -12.71 12.40
C VAL A 2 -13.29 -13.30 11.00
N SER A 3 -13.20 -14.60 10.83
CA SER A 3 -13.25 -15.27 9.51
C SER A 3 -14.61 -15.17 8.79
N ILE A 4 -15.68 -14.77 9.49
CA ILE A 4 -17.01 -14.59 8.89
C ILE A 4 -17.22 -13.14 8.47
N ILE A 5 -16.87 -12.17 9.33
CA ILE A 5 -17.01 -10.75 9.03
C ILE A 5 -15.82 -10.27 8.19
N ASP A 6 -14.62 -10.77 8.49
CA ASP A 6 -13.39 -10.53 7.73
C ASP A 6 -13.19 -9.07 7.29
N PRO A 7 -12.91 -8.15 8.23
CA PRO A 7 -12.92 -6.72 7.94
C PRO A 7 -11.88 -6.28 6.91
N PHE A 8 -10.86 -7.07 6.65
CA PHE A 8 -9.82 -6.76 5.66
C PHE A 8 -9.84 -7.70 4.45
N GLU A 9 -10.92 -8.48 4.31
CA GLU A 9 -11.15 -9.35 3.15
C GLU A 9 -10.03 -10.38 2.91
N VAL A 10 -9.39 -10.85 3.97
CA VAL A 10 -8.26 -11.80 3.90
C VAL A 10 -8.71 -13.16 3.37
N TYR A 11 -9.91 -13.61 3.73
CA TYR A 11 -10.47 -14.92 3.37
C TYR A 11 -11.52 -14.85 2.27
N HIS A 12 -12.25 -13.74 2.19
CA HIS A 12 -13.29 -13.54 1.18
C HIS A 12 -13.61 -12.07 1.00
N LYS A 13 -14.04 -11.72 -0.20
CA LYS A 13 -14.50 -10.37 -0.50
C LYS A 13 -15.79 -10.03 0.28
N ALA A 14 -15.88 -8.83 0.81
CA ALA A 14 -17.08 -8.33 1.48
C ALA A 14 -18.21 -8.13 0.47
N THR A 15 -19.40 -8.61 0.83
CA THR A 15 -20.62 -8.48 0.01
C THR A 15 -21.78 -7.82 0.76
N ALA A 16 -21.66 -7.71 2.09
CA ALA A 16 -22.75 -7.27 2.95
C ALA A 16 -22.44 -6.00 3.75
N PHE A 17 -21.25 -5.46 3.65
CA PHE A 17 -20.81 -4.26 4.36
C PHE A 17 -19.66 -3.58 3.59
N ILE A 18 -19.33 -2.35 3.95
CA ILE A 18 -18.16 -1.64 3.43
C ILE A 18 -16.94 -1.96 4.32
N PRO A 19 -15.90 -2.65 3.80
CA PRO A 19 -14.70 -2.92 4.57
C PRO A 19 -13.96 -1.63 4.94
N PRO A 20 -13.36 -1.56 6.15
CA PRO A 20 -12.69 -0.36 6.65
C PRO A 20 -11.27 -0.22 6.06
N ILE A 21 -11.18 -0.14 4.74
CA ILE A 21 -9.91 0.00 4.00
C ILE A 21 -9.46 1.45 4.03
N THR A 22 -8.44 1.72 4.83
CA THR A 22 -7.87 3.06 5.03
C THR A 22 -6.34 3.03 4.99
N ASN A 23 -5.72 4.20 4.95
CA ASN A 23 -4.25 4.32 5.00
C ASN A 23 -3.62 3.69 6.25
N GLY A 24 -4.36 3.55 7.33
CA GLY A 24 -3.88 2.89 8.56
C GLY A 24 -4.08 1.36 8.57
N THR A 25 -4.73 0.79 7.55
CA THR A 25 -5.01 -0.65 7.48
C THR A 25 -4.37 -1.34 6.27
N GLN A 26 -3.54 -0.62 5.52
CA GLN A 26 -3.00 -1.07 4.24
C GLN A 26 -2.37 -2.45 4.26
N LEU A 27 -1.50 -2.72 5.23
CA LEU A 27 -0.80 -4.01 5.28
C LEU A 27 -1.75 -5.20 5.49
N TYR A 28 -2.85 -5.00 6.23
CA TYR A 28 -3.90 -6.02 6.37
C TYR A 28 -4.77 -6.09 5.11
N SER A 29 -5.24 -4.95 4.63
CA SER A 29 -6.14 -4.86 3.49
C SER A 29 -5.45 -5.30 2.18
N ASN A 30 -4.14 -5.03 2.03
CA ASN A 30 -3.38 -5.48 0.86
C ASN A 30 -3.35 -7.01 0.76
N ALA A 31 -3.30 -7.74 1.90
CA ALA A 31 -3.40 -9.21 1.89
C ALA A 31 -4.74 -9.67 1.28
N GLY A 32 -5.84 -9.07 1.73
CA GLY A 32 -7.18 -9.37 1.22
C GLY A 32 -7.35 -8.99 -0.25
N ILE A 33 -6.90 -7.80 -0.64
CA ILE A 33 -6.95 -7.34 -2.03
C ILE A 33 -6.16 -8.28 -2.93
N ALA A 34 -4.94 -8.64 -2.54
CA ALA A 34 -4.10 -9.53 -3.32
C ALA A 34 -4.70 -10.93 -3.49
N LYS A 35 -5.39 -11.47 -2.47
CA LYS A 35 -5.95 -12.82 -2.50
C LYS A 35 -7.33 -12.89 -3.16
N ASN A 36 -8.18 -11.88 -2.98
CA ASN A 36 -9.61 -11.99 -3.28
C ASN A 36 -10.14 -11.05 -4.37
N TYR A 37 -9.31 -10.15 -4.89
CA TYR A 37 -9.70 -9.29 -6.01
C TYR A 37 -9.19 -9.86 -7.33
N ALA A 38 -10.00 -9.72 -8.38
CA ALA A 38 -9.56 -10.08 -9.73
C ALA A 38 -8.71 -8.95 -10.29
N TYR A 39 -7.46 -9.24 -10.66
CA TYR A 39 -6.56 -8.29 -11.32
C TYR A 39 -5.49 -8.99 -12.15
N ASP A 40 -4.93 -8.29 -13.11
CA ASP A 40 -3.75 -8.67 -13.87
C ASP A 40 -2.69 -7.57 -13.86
N SER A 41 -2.96 -6.50 -13.13
CA SER A 41 -2.11 -5.31 -13.10
C SER A 41 -2.13 -4.70 -11.69
N VAL A 42 -0.99 -4.18 -11.22
CA VAL A 42 -0.87 -3.70 -9.85
C VAL A 42 -0.15 -2.35 -9.78
N VAL A 43 -0.60 -1.49 -8.87
CA VAL A 43 0.10 -0.27 -8.47
C VAL A 43 0.84 -0.54 -7.18
N ILE A 44 2.15 -0.39 -7.18
CA ILE A 44 3.03 -0.53 -6.02
C ILE A 44 3.70 0.81 -5.75
N GLY A 45 3.91 1.14 -4.50
CA GLY A 45 4.64 2.34 -4.09
C GLY A 45 4.15 2.88 -2.75
N SER A 46 4.58 4.10 -2.43
CA SER A 46 4.26 4.78 -1.19
C SER A 46 2.94 5.58 -1.28
N SER A 47 2.75 6.50 -0.35
CA SER A 47 1.57 7.38 -0.27
C SER A 47 1.28 8.16 -1.55
N MET A 48 2.26 8.44 -2.38
CA MET A 48 2.04 9.16 -3.66
C MET A 48 1.23 8.32 -4.64
N THR A 49 1.45 7.02 -4.66
CA THR A 49 0.73 6.09 -5.55
C THR A 49 -0.69 5.77 -5.09
N GLU A 50 -1.03 6.04 -3.85
CA GLU A 50 -2.39 5.88 -3.29
C GLU A 50 -3.45 6.70 -4.04
N ASN A 51 -3.05 7.83 -4.61
CA ASN A 51 -3.96 8.74 -5.32
C ASN A 51 -4.33 8.28 -6.73
N PHE A 52 -3.66 7.29 -7.30
CA PHE A 52 -4.05 6.73 -8.58
C PHE A 52 -5.43 6.05 -8.49
N ARG A 53 -6.20 6.17 -9.57
CA ARG A 53 -7.48 5.48 -9.70
C ARG A 53 -7.30 4.28 -10.62
N PRO A 54 -7.47 3.05 -10.15
CA PRO A 54 -7.42 1.85 -10.96
C PRO A 54 -8.27 1.92 -12.22
N SER A 55 -9.50 2.47 -12.13
CA SER A 55 -10.37 2.62 -13.31
C SER A 55 -9.78 3.53 -14.40
N GLN A 56 -8.99 4.55 -14.02
CA GLN A 56 -8.30 5.40 -14.99
C GLN A 56 -7.12 4.67 -15.62
N LEU A 57 -6.37 3.91 -14.83
CA LEU A 57 -5.25 3.11 -15.32
C LEU A 57 -5.74 2.02 -16.28
N ASN A 58 -6.87 1.37 -15.96
CA ASN A 58 -7.52 0.39 -16.85
C ASN A 58 -7.84 0.98 -18.22
N ARG A 59 -8.32 2.23 -18.26
CA ARG A 59 -8.62 2.94 -19.51
C ARG A 59 -7.36 3.33 -20.30
N LEU A 60 -6.29 3.70 -19.60
CA LEU A 60 -5.06 4.21 -20.21
C LEU A 60 -4.15 3.08 -20.71
N PHE A 61 -4.02 2.03 -19.90
CA PHE A 61 -3.02 0.97 -20.14
C PHE A 61 -3.65 -0.39 -20.46
N GLY A 62 -4.97 -0.50 -20.35
CA GLY A 62 -5.67 -1.80 -20.40
C GLY A 62 -5.42 -2.63 -19.14
N GLY A 63 -6.08 -3.78 -19.04
CA GLY A 63 -5.99 -4.67 -17.89
C GLY A 63 -6.90 -4.28 -16.73
N GLN A 64 -6.69 -4.94 -15.60
CA GLN A 64 -7.41 -4.70 -14.34
C GLN A 64 -6.41 -4.37 -13.25
N PHE A 65 -6.30 -3.09 -12.90
CA PHE A 65 -5.40 -2.62 -11.84
C PHE A 65 -6.04 -2.71 -10.47
N VAL A 66 -5.22 -3.07 -9.47
CA VAL A 66 -5.48 -2.85 -8.05
C VAL A 66 -4.30 -2.09 -7.43
N LYS A 67 -4.51 -1.55 -6.22
CA LYS A 67 -3.47 -0.85 -5.46
C LYS A 67 -2.99 -1.71 -4.30
N LEU A 68 -1.70 -1.99 -4.25
CA LEU A 68 -1.00 -2.59 -3.10
C LEU A 68 0.06 -1.60 -2.60
N CYS A 69 -0.41 -0.40 -2.25
CA CYS A 69 0.45 0.69 -1.79
C CYS A 69 0.70 0.58 -0.28
N VAL A 70 1.84 1.10 0.16
CA VAL A 70 2.20 1.16 1.59
C VAL A 70 2.62 2.58 1.93
N ASN A 71 1.81 3.28 2.72
CA ASN A 71 2.09 4.64 3.15
C ASN A 71 3.42 4.70 3.93
N GLY A 72 4.36 5.54 3.47
CA GLY A 72 5.70 5.60 4.05
C GLY A 72 6.49 4.31 3.90
N GLY A 73 6.13 3.43 2.98
CA GLY A 73 6.79 2.15 2.75
C GLY A 73 8.23 2.31 2.27
N SER A 74 9.09 1.44 2.75
CA SER A 74 10.45 1.25 2.24
C SER A 74 10.43 0.44 0.94
N SER A 75 11.56 0.37 0.25
CA SER A 75 11.69 -0.54 -0.91
C SER A 75 11.52 -2.01 -0.52
N PHE A 76 11.80 -2.37 0.73
CA PHE A 76 11.54 -3.69 1.27
C PHE A 76 10.03 -3.97 1.40
N ASP A 77 9.25 -3.01 1.93
CA ASP A 77 7.79 -3.12 1.99
C ASP A 77 7.19 -3.24 0.58
N HIS A 78 7.68 -2.44 -0.38
CA HIS A 78 7.24 -2.52 -1.78
C HIS A 78 7.56 -3.88 -2.41
N LYS A 79 8.75 -4.44 -2.11
CA LYS A 79 9.12 -5.79 -2.53
C LYS A 79 8.14 -6.83 -2.00
N GLN A 80 7.79 -6.78 -0.72
CA GLN A 80 6.81 -7.70 -0.14
C GLN A 80 5.44 -7.61 -0.86
N MET A 81 5.00 -6.42 -1.24
CA MET A 81 3.77 -6.24 -2.02
C MET A 81 3.88 -6.84 -3.43
N MET A 82 5.04 -6.74 -4.08
CA MET A 82 5.28 -7.41 -5.36
C MET A 82 5.26 -8.93 -5.20
N GLU A 83 5.97 -9.47 -4.21
CA GLU A 83 5.98 -10.90 -3.91
C GLU A 83 4.57 -11.43 -3.67
N LEU A 84 3.78 -10.72 -2.87
CA LEU A 84 2.39 -11.06 -2.62
C LEU A 84 1.54 -11.04 -3.89
N ALA A 85 1.68 -10.02 -4.73
CA ALA A 85 0.93 -9.92 -5.98
C ALA A 85 1.27 -11.06 -6.94
N PHE A 86 2.55 -11.34 -7.13
CA PHE A 86 3.03 -12.38 -8.04
C PHE A 86 2.75 -13.80 -7.54
N SER A 87 2.66 -14.01 -6.22
CA SER A 87 2.30 -15.33 -5.67
C SER A 87 0.82 -15.66 -5.82
N THR A 88 -0.04 -14.66 -5.94
CA THR A 88 -1.49 -14.84 -5.97
C THR A 88 -2.08 -14.75 -7.38
N HIS A 89 -1.46 -14.00 -8.31
CA HIS A 89 -1.99 -13.73 -9.65
C HIS A 89 -0.92 -13.73 -10.74
N ASP A 90 -1.34 -13.98 -11.97
CA ASP A 90 -0.54 -13.76 -13.19
C ASP A 90 -0.50 -12.27 -13.52
N VAL A 91 0.39 -11.54 -12.84
CA VAL A 91 0.53 -10.09 -12.99
C VAL A 91 1.29 -9.77 -14.28
N ARG A 92 0.66 -8.99 -15.15
CA ARG A 92 1.21 -8.60 -16.46
C ARG A 92 1.77 -7.19 -16.48
N ARG A 93 1.33 -6.34 -15.55
CA ARG A 93 1.77 -4.94 -15.48
C ARG A 93 1.96 -4.50 -14.04
N VAL A 94 3.07 -3.86 -13.79
CA VAL A 94 3.34 -3.19 -12.52
C VAL A 94 3.56 -1.71 -12.77
N LEU A 95 2.72 -0.86 -12.19
CA LEU A 95 3.00 0.57 -12.09
C LEU A 95 3.70 0.83 -10.75
N TYR A 96 5.01 0.99 -10.81
CA TYR A 96 5.82 1.19 -9.61
C TYR A 96 6.19 2.65 -9.41
N GLY A 97 5.67 3.25 -8.32
CA GLY A 97 6.09 4.58 -7.86
C GLY A 97 7.36 4.49 -7.04
N ILE A 98 8.46 4.92 -7.62
CA ILE A 98 9.78 4.92 -6.96
C ILE A 98 9.97 6.25 -6.25
N ASP A 99 9.89 6.24 -4.93
CA ASP A 99 10.22 7.38 -4.09
C ASP A 99 11.66 7.31 -3.63
N LEU A 100 12.35 8.44 -3.67
CA LEU A 100 13.72 8.53 -3.21
C LEU A 100 13.83 8.13 -1.73
N ASP A 101 12.86 8.55 -0.91
CA ASP A 101 12.82 8.23 0.52
C ASP A 101 12.71 6.72 0.76
N ALA A 102 11.93 5.98 -0.03
CA ALA A 102 11.80 4.53 0.09
C ALA A 102 13.14 3.79 -0.10
N LEU A 103 14.05 4.37 -0.88
CA LEU A 103 15.39 3.83 -1.14
C LEU A 103 16.43 4.22 -0.07
N THR A 104 16.08 5.07 0.88
CA THR A 104 17.00 5.50 1.97
C THR A 104 16.84 4.69 3.25
N TYR A 105 15.77 3.90 3.39
CA TYR A 105 15.54 3.00 4.51
C TYR A 105 16.46 1.77 4.49
N PHE A 106 16.48 1.02 5.58
CA PHE A 106 17.23 -0.25 5.63
C PHE A 106 16.65 -1.25 4.62
N TYR A 107 17.50 -1.80 3.77
CA TYR A 107 17.09 -2.66 2.65
C TYR A 107 16.63 -4.08 3.07
N LYS A 108 16.92 -4.50 4.29
CA LYS A 108 16.59 -5.85 4.80
C LYS A 108 15.39 -5.87 5.75
N THR A 109 14.89 -4.73 6.13
CA THR A 109 13.83 -4.64 7.13
C THR A 109 12.69 -3.78 6.62
N PRO A 110 11.45 -4.19 6.86
CA PRO A 110 10.31 -3.35 6.57
C PRO A 110 10.33 -2.08 7.42
N ASN A 111 9.75 -1.01 6.90
CA ASN A 111 9.53 0.21 7.68
C ASN A 111 8.32 0.08 8.62
N HIS A 112 7.48 -0.91 8.38
CA HIS A 112 6.28 -1.19 9.15
C HIS A 112 6.27 -2.64 9.64
N GLU A 113 5.60 -2.88 10.77
CA GLU A 113 5.32 -4.26 11.22
C GLU A 113 4.31 -4.90 10.26
N THR A 114 4.82 -5.78 9.43
CA THR A 114 4.04 -6.47 8.41
C THR A 114 3.40 -7.72 8.99
N PRO A 115 2.08 -7.93 8.80
CA PRO A 115 1.41 -9.14 9.23
C PRO A 115 1.72 -10.29 8.25
N ASN A 116 2.99 -10.74 8.23
CA ASN A 116 3.48 -11.75 7.28
C ASN A 116 2.67 -13.04 7.29
N TYR A 117 2.06 -13.37 8.42
CA TYR A 117 1.15 -14.50 8.56
C TYR A 117 -0.12 -14.41 7.68
N LEU A 118 -0.46 -13.23 7.17
CA LEU A 118 -1.54 -13.05 6.19
C LEU A 118 -1.07 -13.11 4.74
N TYR A 119 0.25 -13.15 4.50
CA TYR A 119 0.83 -13.10 3.16
C TYR A 119 1.21 -14.49 2.61
N ASP A 120 0.95 -15.53 3.38
CA ASP A 120 1.08 -16.92 2.97
C ASP A 120 -0.29 -17.62 2.90
N ASP A 121 -0.29 -18.94 2.67
CA ASP A 121 -1.49 -19.76 2.58
C ASP A 121 -1.70 -20.65 3.82
N ASP A 122 -0.90 -20.44 4.88
CA ASP A 122 -1.00 -21.20 6.13
C ASP A 122 -2.03 -20.58 7.07
N LEU A 123 -3.26 -21.08 7.02
CA LEU A 123 -4.35 -20.65 7.91
C LEU A 123 -4.07 -20.89 9.40
N LEU A 124 -3.11 -21.76 9.75
CA LEU A 124 -2.83 -22.05 11.16
C LEU A 124 -2.08 -20.92 11.86
N ASN A 125 -1.33 -20.10 11.11
CA ASN A 125 -0.62 -18.96 11.66
C ASN A 125 -1.49 -17.70 11.77
N ASP A 126 -2.67 -17.69 11.14
CA ASP A 126 -3.65 -16.58 11.17
C ASP A 126 -4.31 -16.38 12.55
N VAL A 127 -3.98 -17.19 13.53
CA VAL A 127 -4.45 -17.05 14.92
C VAL A 127 -4.18 -15.62 15.45
N ALA A 128 -3.07 -15.01 15.06
CA ALA A 128 -2.73 -13.63 15.40
C ALA A 128 -3.76 -12.63 14.85
N TYR A 129 -4.33 -12.85 13.67
CA TYR A 129 -5.41 -12.05 13.11
C TYR A 129 -6.73 -12.27 13.83
N TRP A 130 -7.08 -13.53 14.08
CA TRP A 130 -8.37 -13.89 14.72
C TRP A 130 -8.52 -13.32 16.14
N PHE A 131 -7.42 -13.21 16.87
CA PHE A 131 -7.38 -12.71 18.24
C PHE A 131 -6.79 -11.30 18.35
N ASN A 132 -6.63 -10.58 17.23
CA ASN A 132 -6.16 -9.21 17.25
C ASN A 132 -7.20 -8.29 17.93
N ALA A 133 -6.79 -7.64 19.00
CA ALA A 133 -7.67 -6.76 19.77
C ALA A 133 -8.23 -5.59 18.95
N GLY A 134 -7.43 -5.03 18.03
CA GLY A 134 -7.87 -3.96 17.13
C GLY A 134 -8.92 -4.46 16.13
N VAL A 135 -8.73 -5.67 15.58
CA VAL A 135 -9.70 -6.31 14.67
C VAL A 135 -11.02 -6.51 15.40
N LEU A 136 -10.99 -7.10 16.59
CA LEU A 136 -12.19 -7.43 17.36
C LEU A 136 -12.91 -6.19 17.89
N ALA A 137 -12.18 -5.21 18.45
CA ALA A 137 -12.80 -4.09 19.16
C ALA A 137 -13.08 -2.87 18.28
N LYS A 138 -12.39 -2.72 17.15
CA LYS A 138 -12.52 -1.54 16.28
C LYS A 138 -13.10 -1.90 14.91
N TYR A 139 -12.48 -2.83 14.19
CA TYR A 139 -12.80 -3.01 12.76
C TYR A 139 -14.04 -3.87 12.53
N ILE A 140 -14.30 -4.91 13.33
CA ILE A 140 -15.57 -5.65 13.27
C ILE A 140 -16.78 -4.74 13.55
N PRO A 141 -16.78 -3.92 14.61
CA PRO A 141 -17.87 -2.95 14.82
C PRO A 141 -18.08 -1.99 13.64
N GLN A 142 -17.01 -1.51 13.00
CA GLN A 142 -17.13 -0.66 11.81
C GLN A 142 -17.82 -1.38 10.65
N CYS A 143 -17.49 -2.64 10.38
CA CYS A 143 -18.19 -3.44 9.38
C CYS A 143 -19.68 -3.59 9.70
N LEU A 144 -20.01 -3.82 10.97
CA LEU A 144 -21.43 -3.95 11.41
C LEU A 144 -22.21 -2.63 11.25
N MET A 145 -21.55 -1.46 11.41
CA MET A 145 -22.18 -0.16 11.19
C MET A 145 -22.52 0.12 9.73
N THR A 146 -21.85 -0.55 8.78
CA THR A 146 -22.10 -0.43 7.34
C THR A 146 -22.85 -1.63 6.77
N LEU A 147 -23.45 -2.46 7.62
CA LEU A 147 -24.16 -3.64 7.18
C LEU A 147 -25.32 -3.28 6.23
N GLY A 148 -25.39 -4.00 5.11
CA GLY A 148 -26.37 -3.72 4.05
C GLY A 148 -25.95 -2.60 3.09
N GLN A 149 -24.78 -1.99 3.29
CA GLN A 149 -24.23 -0.98 2.39
C GLN A 149 -23.15 -1.60 1.48
N SER A 150 -22.93 -0.97 0.34
CA SER A 150 -21.86 -1.32 -0.61
C SER A 150 -21.23 -0.05 -1.17
N ASP A 151 -19.95 -0.10 -1.50
CA ASP A 151 -19.24 0.96 -2.20
C ASP A 151 -18.70 0.41 -3.52
N PRO A 152 -19.39 0.64 -4.65
CA PRO A 152 -18.94 0.15 -5.96
C PRO A 152 -17.64 0.78 -6.42
N ASP A 153 -17.30 1.96 -5.90
CA ASP A 153 -16.10 2.72 -6.28
C ASP A 153 -14.93 2.47 -5.31
N GLN A 154 -15.07 1.54 -4.38
CA GLN A 154 -14.08 1.30 -3.33
C GLN A 154 -12.67 1.06 -3.87
N VAL A 155 -12.53 0.31 -4.97
CA VAL A 155 -11.22 0.05 -5.61
C VAL A 155 -10.54 1.35 -6.06
N ASP A 156 -11.32 2.33 -6.52
CA ASP A 156 -10.83 3.64 -6.94
C ASP A 156 -10.54 4.58 -5.75
N THR A 157 -11.37 4.51 -4.71
CA THR A 157 -11.35 5.47 -3.60
C THR A 157 -10.45 5.03 -2.45
N MET A 158 -10.20 3.71 -2.30
CA MET A 158 -9.34 3.20 -1.24
C MET A 158 -7.98 3.90 -1.22
N TYR A 159 -7.51 4.22 -0.02
CA TYR A 159 -6.24 4.90 0.26
C TYR A 159 -6.09 6.32 -0.27
N ARG A 160 -7.03 6.87 -1.03
CA ARG A 160 -6.89 8.22 -1.59
C ARG A 160 -6.96 9.28 -0.51
N TRP A 161 -5.92 10.06 -0.41
CA TRP A 161 -5.82 11.20 0.49
C TRP A 161 -5.94 12.55 -0.23
N SER A 162 -5.75 12.58 -1.55
CA SER A 162 -5.79 13.82 -2.33
C SER A 162 -7.12 14.56 -2.23
N ASP A 163 -8.22 13.84 -2.03
CA ASP A 163 -9.55 14.44 -1.91
C ASP A 163 -9.79 15.15 -0.57
N LEU A 164 -8.89 14.94 0.39
CA LEU A 164 -8.95 15.59 1.71
C LEU A 164 -8.28 16.97 1.72
N PHE A 165 -7.60 17.36 0.65
CA PHE A 165 -6.82 18.59 0.58
C PHE A 165 -7.30 19.52 -0.51
N THR A 166 -7.24 20.81 -0.22
CA THR A 166 -7.45 21.87 -1.23
C THR A 166 -6.11 22.23 -1.84
N TYR A 167 -6.03 22.16 -3.16
CA TYR A 167 -4.84 22.50 -3.93
C TYR A 167 -4.98 23.86 -4.55
N GLY A 168 -3.87 24.53 -4.76
CA GLY A 168 -3.80 25.79 -5.45
C GLY A 168 -2.83 26.77 -4.77
N LYS A 169 -2.60 27.91 -5.43
CA LYS A 169 -1.66 28.92 -4.98
C LYS A 169 -1.97 29.41 -3.56
N ASP A 170 -3.24 29.68 -3.28
CA ASP A 170 -3.68 30.24 -1.99
C ASP A 170 -3.63 29.22 -0.84
N ALA A 171 -3.71 27.92 -1.14
CA ALA A 171 -3.53 26.85 -0.17
C ALA A 171 -2.05 26.61 0.17
N VAL A 172 -1.14 26.86 -0.78
CA VAL A 172 0.29 26.55 -0.65
C VAL A 172 1.08 27.74 -0.07
N LEU A 173 0.73 28.98 -0.44
CA LEU A 173 1.47 30.18 -0.03
C LEU A 173 1.64 30.38 1.48
N PRO A 174 0.64 30.11 2.35
CA PRO A 174 0.82 30.24 3.79
C PRO A 174 1.85 29.28 4.38
N GLY A 175 2.07 28.12 3.73
CA GLY A 175 3.05 27.12 4.15
C GLY A 175 4.46 27.32 3.57
N TYR A 176 4.62 28.22 2.62
CA TYR A 176 5.87 28.36 1.86
C TYR A 176 7.06 28.86 2.72
N THR A 177 6.80 29.70 3.71
CA THR A 177 7.82 30.15 4.68
C THR A 177 8.41 29.03 5.53
N PHE A 178 7.71 27.88 5.64
CA PHE A 178 8.20 26.74 6.39
C PHE A 178 9.19 25.88 5.58
N SER A 179 9.08 25.88 4.25
CA SER A 179 9.95 25.10 3.37
C SER A 179 11.32 25.75 3.16
N THR A 180 11.40 27.08 3.15
CA THR A 180 12.68 27.80 3.02
C THR A 180 13.63 27.53 4.18
N ARG A 181 13.10 27.41 5.41
CA ARG A 181 13.92 27.12 6.59
C ARG A 181 14.53 25.71 6.57
N ARG A 182 13.87 24.74 5.93
CA ARG A 182 14.40 23.39 5.73
C ARG A 182 15.49 23.33 4.66
N VAL A 183 15.39 24.15 3.63
CA VAL A 183 16.40 24.24 2.57
C VAL A 183 17.68 24.86 3.14
N GLU A 184 17.57 25.95 3.88
CA GLU A 184 18.71 26.62 4.52
C GLU A 184 19.44 25.71 5.52
N GLN A 185 18.73 24.84 6.24
CA GLN A 185 19.33 23.85 7.13
C GLN A 185 20.01 22.68 6.39
N ARG A 186 19.56 22.35 5.20
CA ARG A 186 20.18 21.31 4.35
C ARG A 186 21.48 21.78 3.71
N ASP A 187 21.59 23.07 3.40
CA ASP A 187 22.81 23.66 2.82
C ASP A 187 23.95 23.85 3.83
N ALA A 188 23.69 23.71 5.12
CA ALA A 188 24.66 23.87 6.19
C ALA A 188 25.60 22.68 6.43
N GLY A 189 25.81 21.81 5.43
CA GLY A 189 27.05 21.06 5.37
C GLY A 189 27.04 19.57 5.74
N GLU A 190 25.92 18.89 5.93
CA GLU A 190 25.91 17.41 5.96
C GLU A 190 25.48 16.87 4.61
N LYS A 191 26.46 16.40 3.83
CA LYS A 191 26.16 15.58 2.65
C LYS A 191 25.58 14.27 3.17
N PRO A 192 24.29 13.94 2.87
CA PRO A 192 23.78 12.65 3.24
C PRO A 192 24.61 11.58 2.56
N THR A 193 25.10 10.64 3.30
CA THR A 193 25.69 9.39 2.81
C THR A 193 24.58 8.53 2.20
N LEU A 194 23.97 9.03 1.14
CA LEU A 194 22.91 8.36 0.36
C LEU A 194 23.43 7.09 -0.33
N SER A 195 24.78 6.88 -0.36
CA SER A 195 25.32 5.96 -1.32
C SER A 195 25.09 4.48 -0.99
N TYR A 196 25.33 4.05 0.24
CA TYR A 196 25.30 2.61 0.56
C TYR A 196 23.86 2.06 0.63
N GLN A 197 23.00 2.67 1.44
CA GLN A 197 21.63 2.19 1.59
C GLN A 197 20.86 2.26 0.26
N PHE A 198 21.05 3.34 -0.50
CA PHE A 198 20.45 3.47 -1.83
C PHE A 198 20.89 2.34 -2.77
N GLN A 199 22.20 2.09 -2.88
CA GLN A 199 22.72 1.02 -3.72
C GLN A 199 22.21 -0.35 -3.28
N MET A 200 22.20 -0.63 -1.97
CA MET A 200 21.71 -1.90 -1.45
C MET A 200 20.20 -2.10 -1.67
N ASN A 201 19.40 -1.03 -1.54
CA ASN A 201 17.99 -1.10 -1.86
C ASN A 201 17.72 -1.38 -3.34
N VAL A 202 18.45 -0.71 -4.23
CA VAL A 202 18.35 -0.95 -5.68
C VAL A 202 18.76 -2.38 -6.01
N GLN A 203 19.88 -2.86 -5.50
CA GLN A 203 20.43 -4.19 -5.80
C GLN A 203 19.59 -5.35 -5.25
N HIS A 204 19.00 -5.20 -4.05
CA HIS A 204 18.32 -6.30 -3.37
C HIS A 204 16.81 -6.28 -3.49
N ASN A 205 16.22 -5.09 -3.62
CA ASN A 205 14.77 -4.95 -3.58
C ASN A 205 14.15 -4.53 -4.93
N PHE A 206 14.95 -4.07 -5.86
CA PHE A 206 14.47 -3.57 -7.14
C PHE A 206 14.97 -4.37 -8.35
N LEU A 207 16.29 -4.45 -8.55
CA LEU A 207 16.86 -5.12 -9.72
C LEU A 207 16.45 -6.57 -9.89
N PRO A 208 16.37 -7.42 -8.83
CA PRO A 208 16.00 -8.82 -9.02
C PRO A 208 14.64 -9.00 -9.67
N TYR A 209 13.69 -8.07 -9.42
CA TYR A 209 12.37 -8.14 -10.04
C TYR A 209 12.37 -7.72 -11.50
N ILE A 210 13.14 -6.70 -11.86
CA ILE A 210 13.29 -6.31 -13.27
C ILE A 210 13.96 -7.41 -14.07
N GLU A 211 14.98 -8.07 -13.52
CA GLU A 211 15.70 -9.15 -14.18
C GLU A 211 14.87 -10.44 -14.33
N GLN A 212 13.96 -10.71 -13.38
CA GLN A 212 13.06 -11.87 -13.43
C GLN A 212 11.84 -11.65 -14.33
N HIS A 213 11.47 -10.40 -14.58
CA HIS A 213 10.29 -9.99 -15.35
C HIS A 213 10.68 -8.93 -16.40
N PRO A 214 11.47 -9.32 -17.43
CA PRO A 214 12.04 -8.36 -18.39
C PRO A 214 11.02 -7.80 -19.39
N ASP A 215 9.83 -8.38 -19.47
CA ASP A 215 8.72 -7.97 -20.34
C ASP A 215 7.75 -7.06 -19.58
#